data_5848c7af7272f168ecd6a5c054f3f59c
#
_entry.id   5848c7af7272f168ecd6a5c054f3f59c
#
_cell.length_a   1.000
_cell.length_b   1.000
_cell.length_c   1.000
_cell.angle_alpha   90.00
_cell.angle_beta   90.00
_cell.angle_gamma   90.00
#
_symmetry.space_group_name_H-M   'P 1'
#
loop_
_entity.id
_entity.type
_entity.pdbx_description
1 polymer ?
#
loop_
_entity_poly.entity_id
_entity_poly.type
_entity_poly.pdbx_seq_one_letter_code
_entity_poly.pdbx_strand_id
1 'polypeptide(L)'
;LGYEWDDAAMNVMAGVSREPDFLSNFGGADVRLDFNNKTTSMVGGISYNSSTVSSVTSSYYSYVNLDYYKANGQVSGTGNSTHLVGIRQDWSGHLNVSHVVNKDLVFNAGIGFVQSAGYLGNPYKAVEMTFADFSNPIPGTNLYPATAWGVQEKRPEYRNQGTLSLGLVQFIKSFDASIH
;
A
#
# COMPACT_ATOMS: atom_id res chain seq x y z
N LEU A 1 -6.74 15.89 -17.03
CA LEU A 1 -7.25 16.21 -18.38
C LEU A 1 -8.18 15.10 -18.83
N GLY A 2 -9.39 15.46 -19.26
CA GLY A 2 -10.35 14.50 -19.78
C GLY A 2 -10.94 14.99 -21.10
N TYR A 3 -11.34 14.04 -21.92
CA TYR A 3 -12.10 14.28 -23.13
C TYR A 3 -13.23 13.25 -23.25
N GLU A 4 -14.39 13.70 -23.67
CA GLU A 4 -15.59 12.87 -23.81
C GLU A 4 -16.14 12.95 -25.24
N TRP A 5 -16.37 11.78 -25.82
CA TRP A 5 -17.09 11.55 -27.07
C TRP A 5 -18.49 10.99 -26.76
N ASP A 6 -19.30 10.77 -27.76
CA ASP A 6 -20.66 10.26 -27.57
C ASP A 6 -20.70 8.91 -26.82
N ASP A 7 -19.83 7.97 -27.21
CA ASP A 7 -19.80 6.61 -26.65
C ASP A 7 -18.44 6.25 -26.02
N ALA A 8 -17.59 7.22 -25.76
CA ALA A 8 -16.28 7.01 -25.14
C ALA A 8 -15.86 8.23 -24.31
N ALA A 9 -15.04 7.98 -23.31
CA ALA A 9 -14.36 9.04 -22.59
C ALA A 9 -12.94 8.59 -22.23
N MET A 10 -12.01 9.53 -22.19
CA MET A 10 -10.65 9.31 -21.73
C MET A 10 -10.29 10.34 -20.67
N ASN A 11 -9.65 9.89 -19.61
CA ASN A 11 -9.11 10.75 -18.58
C ASN A 11 -7.62 10.43 -18.36
N VAL A 12 -6.81 11.48 -18.26
CA VAL A 12 -5.38 11.37 -17.93
C VAL A 12 -5.10 12.24 -16.71
N MET A 13 -4.42 11.66 -15.74
CA MET A 13 -4.02 12.36 -14.52
C MET A 13 -2.52 12.23 -14.28
N ALA A 14 -1.93 13.27 -13.72
CA ALA A 14 -0.58 13.24 -13.20
C ALA A 14 -0.50 14.20 -12.00
N GLY A 15 0.35 13.90 -11.06
CA GLY A 15 0.51 14.73 -9.87
C GLY A 15 1.76 14.40 -9.07
N VAL A 16 2.02 15.28 -8.11
CA VAL A 16 3.10 15.15 -7.14
C VAL A 16 2.50 15.37 -5.76
N SER A 17 2.80 14.47 -4.83
CA SER A 17 2.52 14.65 -3.40
C SER A 17 3.83 14.79 -2.65
N ARG A 18 3.94 15.79 -1.80
CA ARG A 18 5.13 16.05 -1.01
C ARG A 18 4.79 16.26 0.46
N GLU A 19 5.39 15.45 1.29
CA GLU A 19 5.37 15.55 2.75
C GLU A 19 6.81 15.61 3.27
N PRO A 20 7.07 15.94 4.53
CA PRO A 20 8.44 16.03 5.06
C PRO A 20 9.30 14.78 4.87
N ASP A 21 8.68 13.60 4.88
CA ASP A 21 9.30 12.28 4.83
C ASP A 21 8.84 11.43 3.64
N PHE A 22 8.01 12.01 2.75
CA PHE A 22 7.43 11.30 1.62
C PHE A 22 7.31 12.19 0.39
N LEU A 23 7.85 11.73 -0.73
CA LEU A 23 7.68 12.34 -2.04
C LEU A 23 7.15 11.30 -3.02
N SER A 24 6.03 11.60 -3.65
CA SER A 24 5.38 10.72 -4.61
C SER A 24 5.09 11.45 -5.93
N ASN A 25 5.47 10.83 -7.03
CA ASN A 25 5.09 11.24 -8.37
C ASN A 25 4.18 10.15 -8.95
N PHE A 26 3.01 10.53 -9.43
CA PHE A 26 2.05 9.58 -9.97
C PHE A 26 1.45 10.05 -11.28
N GLY A 27 1.03 9.08 -12.09
CA GLY A 27 0.32 9.31 -13.33
C GLY A 27 -0.57 8.12 -13.67
N GLY A 28 -1.61 8.38 -14.46
CA GLY A 28 -2.53 7.34 -14.88
C GLY A 28 -3.43 7.79 -16.02
N ALA A 29 -4.07 6.83 -16.62
CA ALA A 29 -5.07 7.05 -17.66
C ALA A 29 -6.20 6.03 -17.53
N ASP A 30 -7.42 6.49 -17.75
CA ASP A 30 -8.64 5.70 -17.77
C ASP A 30 -9.38 5.95 -19.08
N VAL A 31 -9.98 4.89 -19.61
CA VAL A 31 -10.85 4.93 -20.77
C VAL A 31 -12.19 4.31 -20.42
N ARG A 32 -13.27 5.02 -20.73
CA ARG A 32 -14.64 4.51 -20.70
C ARG A 32 -15.11 4.28 -22.12
N LEU A 33 -15.75 3.15 -22.35
CA LEU A 33 -16.43 2.79 -23.59
C LEU A 33 -17.88 2.40 -23.27
N ASP A 34 -18.81 3.02 -23.96
CA ASP A 34 -20.23 2.76 -23.81
C ASP A 34 -20.76 2.00 -25.05
N PHE A 35 -21.55 0.95 -24.82
CA PHE A 35 -22.09 0.06 -25.83
C PHE A 35 -23.61 -0.08 -25.68
N ASN A 36 -24.28 -0.59 -26.72
CA ASN A 36 -25.71 -0.92 -26.70
C ASN A 36 -26.58 0.26 -26.24
N ASN A 37 -26.42 1.41 -26.87
CA ASN A 37 -27.11 2.66 -26.47
C ASN A 37 -26.88 3.00 -24.98
N LYS A 38 -25.62 2.87 -24.52
CA LYS A 38 -25.18 3.17 -23.14
C LYS A 38 -25.76 2.24 -22.05
N THR A 39 -26.34 1.09 -22.44
CA THR A 39 -26.76 0.10 -21.45
C THR A 39 -25.63 -0.74 -20.90
N THR A 40 -24.48 -0.76 -21.60
CA THR A 40 -23.26 -1.41 -21.13
C THR A 40 -22.13 -0.39 -21.15
N SER A 41 -21.48 -0.21 -20.02
CA SER A 41 -20.29 0.66 -19.87
C SER A 41 -19.10 -0.17 -19.42
N MET A 42 -17.97 0.01 -20.06
CA MET A 42 -16.71 -0.60 -19.68
C MET A 42 -15.69 0.51 -19.37
N VAL A 43 -15.06 0.42 -18.20
CA VAL A 43 -14.00 1.34 -17.77
C VAL A 43 -12.75 0.55 -17.50
N GLY A 44 -11.66 0.89 -18.18
CA GLY A 44 -10.34 0.33 -17.96
C GLY A 44 -9.31 1.41 -17.74
N GLY A 45 -8.37 1.17 -16.83
CA GLY A 45 -7.34 2.15 -16.54
C GLY A 45 -6.06 1.51 -16.04
N ILE A 46 -4.99 2.29 -16.19
CA ILE A 46 -3.66 1.97 -15.66
C ILE A 46 -3.11 3.17 -14.90
N SER A 47 -2.36 2.92 -13.83
CA SER A 47 -1.62 3.97 -13.15
C SER A 47 -0.25 3.50 -12.68
N TYR A 48 0.65 4.45 -12.55
CA TYR A 48 1.99 4.28 -12.02
C TYR A 48 2.25 5.31 -10.95
N ASN A 49 2.89 4.87 -9.86
CA ASN A 49 3.33 5.72 -8.78
C ASN A 49 4.78 5.39 -8.42
N SER A 50 5.62 6.41 -8.29
CA SER A 50 6.98 6.29 -7.79
C SER A 50 7.13 7.18 -6.56
N SER A 51 7.40 6.57 -5.42
CA SER A 51 7.49 7.24 -4.13
C SER A 51 8.86 7.08 -3.52
N THR A 52 9.39 8.17 -2.97
CA THR A 52 10.58 8.15 -2.11
C THR A 52 10.11 8.34 -0.67
N VAL A 53 10.44 7.38 0.18
CA VAL A 53 10.18 7.41 1.61
C VAL A 53 11.50 7.75 2.30
N SER A 54 11.51 8.79 3.12
CA SER A 54 12.67 9.16 3.93
C SER A 54 12.26 9.31 5.38
N SER A 55 13.02 8.78 6.30
CA SER A 55 12.77 8.99 7.72
C SER A 55 14.06 9.29 8.45
N VAL A 56 13.96 10.20 9.41
CA VAL A 56 15.01 10.42 10.41
C VAL A 56 14.55 9.76 11.70
N THR A 57 15.16 8.65 12.03
CA THR A 57 14.88 7.97 13.29
C THR A 57 15.64 8.65 14.41
N SER A 58 14.93 9.09 15.44
CA SER A 58 15.56 9.68 16.62
C SER A 58 16.40 8.64 17.38
N SER A 59 17.45 9.10 18.03
CA SER A 59 18.51 8.36 18.71
C SER A 59 18.09 7.41 19.86
N TYR A 60 16.80 7.24 20.11
CA TYR A 60 16.31 6.36 21.19
C TYR A 60 16.32 4.87 20.81
N TYR A 61 16.34 4.54 19.51
CA TYR A 61 16.40 3.17 19.06
C TYR A 61 17.55 3.05 18.05
N SER A 62 18.56 2.27 18.41
CA SER A 62 19.55 1.83 17.44
C SER A 62 18.89 0.83 16.51
N TYR A 63 18.53 1.26 15.31
CA TYR A 63 18.03 0.35 14.31
C TYR A 63 19.18 -0.52 13.80
N VAL A 64 19.11 -1.78 14.14
CA VAL A 64 20.05 -2.77 13.64
C VAL A 64 19.41 -3.44 12.44
N ASN A 65 20.10 -3.38 11.31
CA ASN A 65 19.74 -4.23 10.19
C ASN A 65 19.96 -5.69 10.58
N LEU A 66 18.91 -6.51 10.54
CA LEU A 66 18.96 -7.91 10.93
C LEU A 66 20.01 -8.70 10.12
N ASP A 67 20.21 -8.34 8.85
CA ASP A 67 21.23 -8.94 7.99
C ASP A 67 22.66 -8.57 8.45
N TYR A 68 22.86 -7.36 8.95
CA TYR A 68 24.12 -6.93 9.54
C TYR A 68 24.40 -7.70 10.84
N TYR A 69 23.40 -7.91 11.68
CA TYR A 69 23.52 -8.71 12.90
C TYR A 69 23.91 -10.16 12.60
N LYS A 70 23.26 -10.77 11.61
CA LYS A 70 23.58 -12.14 11.17
C LYS A 70 24.98 -12.27 10.57
N ALA A 71 25.44 -11.24 9.85
CA ALA A 71 26.76 -11.25 9.20
C ALA A 71 27.91 -11.02 10.17
N ASN A 72 27.73 -10.19 11.23
CA ASN A 72 28.84 -9.70 12.04
C ASN A 72 28.77 -10.13 13.52
N GLY A 73 27.67 -10.74 13.99
CA GLY A 73 27.51 -11.18 15.37
C GLY A 73 27.62 -10.06 16.43
N GLN A 74 27.57 -8.80 16.01
CA GLN A 74 27.72 -7.64 16.87
C GLN A 74 26.55 -6.67 16.66
N VAL A 75 25.99 -6.22 17.78
CA VAL A 75 25.01 -5.15 17.80
C VAL A 75 25.63 -3.99 18.54
N SER A 76 26.16 -3.03 17.82
CA SER A 76 26.62 -1.78 18.43
C SER A 76 25.57 -0.70 18.18
N GLY A 77 24.83 -0.37 19.23
CA GLY A 77 23.96 0.79 19.25
C GLY A 77 24.73 1.99 19.78
N THR A 78 25.35 2.74 18.94
CA THR A 78 25.69 4.13 19.24
C THR A 78 24.56 5.01 18.72
N GLY A 79 23.97 5.81 19.60
CA GLY A 79 22.76 6.61 19.36
C GLY A 79 22.88 7.69 18.27
N ASN A 80 23.21 7.30 17.06
CA ASN A 80 23.21 8.17 15.91
C ASN A 80 21.88 8.04 15.15
N SER A 81 21.28 9.17 14.83
CA SER A 81 20.12 9.21 13.95
C SER A 81 20.45 8.54 12.62
N THR A 82 19.74 7.48 12.29
CA THR A 82 19.89 6.80 11.01
C THR A 82 18.93 7.41 10.01
N HIS A 83 19.44 7.88 8.90
CA HIS A 83 18.63 8.38 7.79
C HIS A 83 18.30 7.19 6.89
N LEU A 84 17.03 6.82 6.84
CA LEU A 84 16.53 5.77 5.94
C LEU A 84 15.94 6.43 4.70
N VAL A 85 16.35 5.97 3.53
CA VAL A 85 15.74 6.35 2.25
C VAL A 85 15.39 5.08 1.50
N GLY A 86 14.12 4.96 1.12
CA GLY A 86 13.62 3.85 0.33
C GLY A 86 12.82 4.33 -0.87
N ILE A 87 12.94 3.65 -2.00
CA ILE A 87 12.14 3.90 -3.21
C ILE A 87 11.11 2.80 -3.33
N ARG A 88 9.87 3.20 -3.58
CA ARG A 88 8.75 2.31 -3.85
C ARG A 88 8.14 2.66 -5.20
N GLN A 89 7.82 1.64 -5.98
CA GLN A 89 7.15 1.75 -7.27
C GLN A 89 5.90 0.89 -7.25
N ASP A 90 4.78 1.48 -7.65
CA ASP A 90 3.50 0.79 -7.73
C ASP A 90 2.94 0.92 -9.15
N TRP A 91 2.59 -0.21 -9.75
CA TRP A 91 1.79 -0.30 -10.95
C TRP A 91 0.40 -0.79 -10.59
N SER A 92 -0.62 -0.17 -11.13
CA SER A 92 -1.98 -0.70 -10.99
C SER A 92 -2.71 -0.70 -12.33
N GLY A 93 -3.63 -1.66 -12.47
CA GLY A 93 -4.56 -1.74 -13.58
C GLY A 93 -5.91 -2.19 -13.09
N HIS A 94 -6.97 -1.73 -13.73
CA HIS A 94 -8.33 -2.15 -13.44
C HIS A 94 -9.18 -2.22 -14.70
N LEU A 95 -10.19 -3.08 -14.65
CA LEU A 95 -11.24 -3.18 -15.64
C LEU A 95 -12.57 -3.39 -14.92
N ASN A 96 -13.52 -2.53 -15.21
CA ASN A 96 -14.87 -2.59 -14.65
C ASN A 96 -15.88 -2.61 -15.78
N VAL A 97 -16.92 -3.42 -15.64
CA VAL A 97 -18.03 -3.51 -16.56
C VAL A 97 -19.32 -3.29 -15.77
N SER A 98 -20.16 -2.40 -16.25
CA SER A 98 -21.51 -2.15 -15.75
C SER A 98 -22.50 -2.45 -16.85
N HIS A 99 -23.56 -3.22 -16.55
CA HIS A 99 -24.57 -3.57 -17.52
C HIS A 99 -25.99 -3.38 -16.93
N VAL A 100 -26.79 -2.57 -17.60
CA VAL A 100 -28.21 -2.38 -17.29
C VAL A 100 -29.00 -3.54 -17.90
N VAL A 101 -29.35 -4.53 -17.06
CA VAL A 101 -30.12 -5.71 -17.50
C VAL A 101 -31.52 -5.32 -17.85
N ASN A 102 -32.13 -4.47 -17.04
CA ASN A 102 -33.44 -3.88 -17.26
C ASN A 102 -33.58 -2.59 -16.44
N LYS A 103 -34.73 -1.91 -16.50
CA LYS A 103 -34.98 -0.64 -15.80
C LYS A 103 -34.85 -0.70 -14.27
N ASP A 104 -34.87 -1.87 -13.70
CA ASP A 104 -34.87 -2.08 -12.25
C ASP A 104 -33.59 -2.83 -11.78
N LEU A 105 -32.69 -3.30 -12.71
CA LEU A 105 -31.57 -4.15 -12.39
C LEU A 105 -30.30 -3.72 -13.14
N VAL A 106 -29.25 -3.48 -12.40
CA VAL A 106 -27.88 -3.22 -12.91
C VAL A 106 -26.92 -4.24 -12.32
N PHE A 107 -26.11 -4.81 -13.18
CA PHE A 107 -25.00 -5.71 -12.81
C PHE A 107 -23.67 -5.00 -12.99
N ASN A 108 -22.75 -5.17 -12.02
CA ASN A 108 -21.39 -4.66 -12.07
C ASN A 108 -20.39 -5.78 -11.83
N ALA A 109 -19.32 -5.80 -12.60
CA ALA A 109 -18.18 -6.69 -12.38
C ALA A 109 -16.88 -5.91 -12.57
N GLY A 110 -15.89 -6.20 -11.75
CA GLY A 110 -14.59 -5.54 -11.83
C GLY A 110 -13.45 -6.46 -11.44
N ILE A 111 -12.32 -6.27 -12.12
CA ILE A 111 -11.03 -6.86 -11.76
C ILE A 111 -10.00 -5.76 -11.59
N GLY A 112 -9.12 -5.94 -10.63
CA GLY A 112 -8.02 -5.02 -10.40
C GLY A 112 -6.74 -5.78 -10.07
N PHE A 113 -5.62 -5.18 -10.41
CA PHE A 113 -4.29 -5.69 -10.13
C PHE A 113 -3.38 -4.56 -9.66
N VAL A 114 -2.62 -4.80 -8.60
CA VAL A 114 -1.59 -3.90 -8.10
C VAL A 114 -0.30 -4.68 -7.91
N GLN A 115 0.77 -4.16 -8.48
CA GLN A 115 2.13 -4.64 -8.28
C GLN A 115 2.94 -3.55 -7.58
N SER A 116 3.51 -3.87 -6.43
CA SER A 116 4.37 -2.99 -5.68
C SER A 116 5.78 -3.56 -5.62
N ALA A 117 6.78 -2.74 -5.86
CA ALA A 117 8.19 -3.11 -5.82
C ALA A 117 9.02 -2.08 -5.05
N GLY A 118 10.14 -2.53 -4.46
CA GLY A 118 11.08 -1.72 -3.71
C GLY A 118 10.78 -1.67 -2.23
N TYR A 119 10.90 -0.50 -1.60
CA TYR A 119 10.73 -0.36 -0.16
C TYR A 119 9.25 -0.42 0.25
N LEU A 120 8.82 -1.56 0.77
CA LEU A 120 7.44 -1.80 1.24
C LEU A 120 7.30 -1.78 2.76
N GLY A 121 8.37 -1.48 3.50
CA GLY A 121 8.38 -1.35 4.95
C GLY A 121 7.76 -0.04 5.43
N ASN A 122 7.46 0.00 6.72
CA ASN A 122 7.13 1.24 7.40
C ASN A 122 8.39 1.73 8.13
N PRO A 123 8.96 2.90 7.78
CA PRO A 123 10.20 3.39 8.38
C PRO A 123 10.08 3.69 9.88
N TYR A 124 8.86 3.90 10.38
CA TYR A 124 8.59 4.20 11.79
C TYR A 124 8.26 2.96 12.61
N LYS A 125 8.13 1.78 11.99
CA LYS A 125 7.78 0.55 12.68
C LYS A 125 9.04 -0.22 13.06
N ALA A 126 9.33 -0.25 14.34
CA ALA A 126 10.39 -1.06 14.94
C ALA A 126 9.80 -2.24 15.72
N VAL A 127 10.50 -3.36 15.70
CA VAL A 127 10.26 -4.51 16.57
C VAL A 127 11.26 -4.43 17.72
N GLU A 128 10.77 -4.33 18.93
CA GLU A 128 11.62 -4.37 20.12
C GLU A 128 11.94 -5.83 20.46
N MET A 129 13.23 -6.13 20.58
CA MET A 129 13.72 -7.41 21.05
C MET A 129 14.45 -7.21 22.37
N THR A 130 14.05 -7.96 23.38
CA THR A 130 14.68 -7.94 24.70
C THR A 130 15.49 -9.21 24.92
N PHE A 131 16.76 -9.06 25.23
CA PHE A 131 17.67 -10.15 25.57
C PHE A 131 18.00 -10.09 27.06
N ALA A 132 17.64 -11.12 27.81
CA ALA A 132 18.00 -11.26 29.20
C ALA A 132 19.31 -12.04 29.35
N ASP A 133 20.22 -11.52 30.17
CA ASP A 133 21.45 -12.23 30.55
C ASP A 133 21.20 -13.11 31.77
N PHE A 134 20.83 -14.35 31.49
CA PHE A 134 20.55 -15.36 32.53
C PHE A 134 21.84 -15.84 33.27
N SER A 135 23.03 -15.54 32.75
CA SER A 135 24.29 -15.91 33.39
C SER A 135 24.70 -14.95 34.51
N ASN A 136 24.04 -13.80 34.63
CA ASN A 136 24.43 -12.72 35.52
C ASN A 136 23.23 -12.20 36.37
N PRO A 137 22.67 -13.00 37.29
CA PRO A 137 21.50 -12.59 38.06
C PRO A 137 21.82 -11.37 38.96
N ILE A 138 20.87 -10.45 39.08
CA ILE A 138 21.01 -9.28 39.95
C ILE A 138 20.99 -9.76 41.42
N PRO A 139 22.08 -9.55 42.19
CA PRO A 139 22.16 -10.06 43.58
C PRO A 139 20.99 -9.62 44.45
N GLY A 140 20.41 -10.56 45.20
CA GLY A 140 19.29 -10.28 46.09
C GLY A 140 17.92 -10.15 45.44
N THR A 141 17.82 -10.46 44.16
CA THR A 141 16.55 -10.42 43.38
C THR A 141 16.39 -11.67 42.51
N ASN A 142 15.19 -11.90 42.00
CA ASN A 142 14.93 -12.91 40.95
C ASN A 142 14.95 -12.29 39.53
N LEU A 143 15.67 -11.16 39.35
CA LEU A 143 15.74 -10.42 38.11
C LEU A 143 17.08 -10.65 37.41
N TYR A 144 17.08 -10.52 36.10
CA TYR A 144 18.24 -10.60 35.23
C TYR A 144 18.42 -9.28 34.47
N PRO A 145 19.67 -8.84 34.24
CA PRO A 145 19.91 -7.71 33.34
C PRO A 145 19.34 -8.02 31.97
N ALA A 146 18.71 -7.03 31.34
CA ALA A 146 18.17 -7.17 30.01
C ALA A 146 18.59 -5.99 29.14
N THR A 147 18.88 -6.27 27.89
CA THR A 147 19.17 -5.27 26.87
C THR A 147 18.07 -5.29 25.83
N ALA A 148 17.44 -4.14 25.60
CA ALA A 148 16.43 -3.99 24.58
C ALA A 148 17.03 -3.41 23.29
N TRP A 149 16.62 -3.96 22.16
CA TRP A 149 17.06 -3.55 20.83
C TRP A 149 15.86 -3.28 19.95
N GLY A 150 15.87 -2.14 19.23
CA GLY A 150 14.88 -1.86 18.20
C GLY A 150 15.40 -2.37 16.84
N VAL A 151 14.66 -3.25 16.20
CA VAL A 151 14.97 -3.78 14.87
C VAL A 151 13.91 -3.33 13.89
N GLN A 152 14.31 -2.82 12.75
CA GLN A 152 13.38 -2.46 11.70
C GLN A 152 12.78 -3.71 11.05
N GLU A 153 11.46 -3.69 10.82
CA GLU A 153 10.76 -4.76 10.12
C GLU A 153 11.26 -4.87 8.67
N LYS A 154 11.72 -6.05 8.27
CA LYS A 154 12.05 -6.33 6.88
C LYS A 154 10.85 -6.96 6.20
N ARG A 155 10.29 -6.30 5.21
CA ARG A 155 9.22 -6.82 4.37
C ARG A 155 9.77 -7.28 3.02
N PRO A 156 9.05 -8.18 2.33
CA PRO A 156 9.37 -8.51 0.93
C PRO A 156 9.43 -7.22 0.09
N GLU A 157 10.40 -7.16 -0.81
CA GLU A 157 10.59 -6.02 -1.72
C GLU A 157 9.62 -6.07 -2.92
N TYR A 158 8.77 -7.05 -2.96
CA TYR A 158 7.83 -7.27 -4.05
C TYR A 158 6.50 -7.81 -3.54
N ARG A 159 5.40 -7.21 -4.00
CA ARG A 159 4.05 -7.60 -3.63
C ARG A 159 3.10 -7.47 -4.82
N ASN A 160 2.33 -8.53 -5.09
CA ASN A 160 1.22 -8.54 -6.02
C ASN A 160 -0.10 -8.63 -5.25
N GLN A 161 -1.11 -7.92 -5.73
CA GLN A 161 -2.46 -7.96 -5.19
C GLN A 161 -3.45 -7.94 -6.33
N GLY A 162 -4.32 -8.96 -6.37
CA GLY A 162 -5.48 -9.03 -7.25
C GLY A 162 -6.76 -8.73 -6.48
N THR A 163 -7.71 -8.09 -7.12
CA THR A 163 -9.05 -7.85 -6.61
C THR A 163 -10.09 -8.29 -7.62
N LEU A 164 -11.18 -8.89 -7.15
CA LEU A 164 -12.37 -9.22 -7.92
C LEU A 164 -13.56 -8.59 -7.19
N SER A 165 -14.39 -7.87 -7.91
CA SER A 165 -15.62 -7.28 -7.39
C SER A 165 -16.81 -7.71 -8.26
N LEU A 166 -17.90 -8.07 -7.61
CA LEU A 166 -19.18 -8.35 -8.24
C LEU A 166 -20.24 -7.57 -7.47
N GLY A 167 -21.12 -6.91 -8.18
CA GLY A 167 -22.19 -6.11 -7.60
C GLY A 167 -23.46 -6.25 -8.40
N LEU A 168 -24.58 -6.19 -7.71
CA LEU A 168 -25.91 -6.20 -8.29
C LEU A 168 -26.74 -5.15 -7.58
N VAL A 169 -27.33 -4.25 -8.34
CA VAL A 169 -28.22 -3.21 -7.82
C VAL A 169 -29.61 -3.45 -8.37
N GLN A 170 -30.57 -3.71 -7.48
CA GLN A 170 -31.97 -3.92 -7.86
C GLN A 170 -32.86 -2.90 -7.17
N PHE A 171 -33.69 -2.21 -7.96
CA PHE A 171 -34.76 -1.35 -7.46
C PHE A 171 -36.03 -2.15 -7.20
N ILE A 172 -36.55 -2.05 -5.98
CA ILE A 172 -37.79 -2.72 -5.56
C ILE A 172 -38.90 -1.69 -5.47
N LYS A 173 -39.77 -1.67 -6.47
CA LYS A 173 -40.86 -0.70 -6.58
C LYS A 173 -41.84 -0.70 -5.41
N SER A 174 -42.11 -1.89 -4.83
CA SER A 174 -43.08 -2.04 -3.73
C SER A 174 -42.63 -1.30 -2.46
N PHE A 175 -41.34 -1.04 -2.31
CA PHE A 175 -40.76 -0.38 -1.14
C PHE A 175 -40.12 0.97 -1.48
N ASP A 176 -40.11 1.38 -2.76
CA ASP A 176 -39.38 2.56 -3.26
C ASP A 176 -37.94 2.59 -2.77
N ALA A 177 -37.27 1.42 -2.81
CA ALA A 177 -35.92 1.19 -2.25
C ALA A 177 -35.04 0.44 -3.24
N SER A 178 -33.73 0.66 -3.14
CA SER A 178 -32.70 -0.09 -3.86
C SER A 178 -31.94 -1.00 -2.91
N ILE A 179 -31.62 -2.21 -3.37
CA ILE A 179 -30.71 -3.17 -2.70
C ILE A 179 -29.40 -3.21 -3.50
N HIS A 180 -28.31 -3.13 -2.78
CA HIS A 180 -26.93 -3.18 -3.30
C HIS A 180 -26.23 -4.44 -2.81
#